data_3e40dbb7bddb6560845307b20299ea9d
#
_entry.id   3e40dbb7bddb6560845307b20299ea9d
#
_cell.length_a   1.000
_cell.length_b   1.000
_cell.length_c   1.000
_cell.angle_alpha   90.00
_cell.angle_beta   90.00
_cell.angle_gamma   90.00
#
_symmetry.space_group_name_H-M   'P 1'
#
loop_
_entity.id
_entity.type
_entity.pdbx_description
1 polymer ?
#
loop_
_entity_poly.entity_id
_entity_poly.type
_entity_poly.pdbx_seq_one_letter_code
_entity_poly.pdbx_strand_id
1 'polypeptide(L)'
;MKSHGYAAHSKTSPLVPFDFDRREPNPEDVVVAIEYSGICHSDIHQVRDEWGGSIYPMVPGHEIVGKVTAVGSAVTKFKVGDLAGVGVLVDSCRVCENCKASEEPYCVKGMVGTYNAKDYAGNPTYGGYATNIVASERYTHTISPKLDLAAVAPLLCAGITTYSPLRHWNARPGKKVGIVGLGGLGHMALKFAHSFGAHVVQFTTSESKVEDAKKLGADEVVISKDAAAMAKHAGSFDLIIDCVSAMYDRNSFLDLLRLNGTFCLLGLPGEPIAITPFSILANRRSFAGSMIGGMNETQEMLDYCAEHNIVSDIELASYDNLEEVYERVIKGDVKYRFVLDNKTLKQA
;
A
#
# COMPACT_ATOMS: atom_id res chain seq x y z
N MET A 1 -3.50 -14.86 23.53
CA MET A 1 -2.42 -15.59 22.80
C MET A 1 -1.15 -14.74 22.84
N LYS A 2 0.01 -15.35 23.21
CA LYS A 2 1.28 -14.62 23.29
C LYS A 2 1.82 -14.25 21.91
N SER A 3 2.39 -13.07 21.81
CA SER A 3 3.07 -12.55 20.62
C SER A 3 4.33 -11.80 21.07
N HIS A 4 5.32 -11.83 20.21
CA HIS A 4 6.55 -11.09 20.37
C HIS A 4 6.74 -10.23 19.12
N GLY A 5 7.28 -9.01 19.27
CA GLY A 5 7.45 -8.08 18.17
C GLY A 5 8.35 -6.91 18.51
N TYR A 6 8.27 -5.86 17.70
CA TYR A 6 8.98 -4.60 17.93
C TYR A 6 7.96 -3.46 18.03
N ALA A 7 8.08 -2.66 19.08
CA ALA A 7 7.17 -1.55 19.35
C ALA A 7 7.90 -0.22 19.56
N ALA A 8 7.24 0.85 19.13
CA ALA A 8 7.55 2.20 19.56
C ALA A 8 6.74 2.52 20.82
N HIS A 9 7.38 3.10 21.85
CA HIS A 9 6.73 3.50 23.09
C HIS A 9 6.34 4.98 23.12
N SER A 10 6.84 5.76 22.18
CA SER A 10 6.50 7.16 21.95
C SER A 10 6.91 7.55 20.52
N LYS A 11 6.50 8.74 20.07
CA LYS A 11 6.85 9.29 18.76
C LYS A 11 8.37 9.51 18.53
N THR A 12 9.15 9.47 19.58
CA THR A 12 10.62 9.70 19.55
C THR A 12 11.42 8.48 20.00
N SER A 13 10.76 7.40 20.43
CA SER A 13 11.46 6.18 20.83
C SER A 13 11.81 5.32 19.60
N PRO A 14 12.94 4.61 19.63
CA PRO A 14 13.20 3.58 18.65
C PRO A 14 12.18 2.45 18.74
N LEU A 15 12.13 1.63 17.71
CA LEU A 15 11.43 0.34 17.73
C LEU A 15 12.28 -0.65 18.51
N VAL A 16 11.75 -1.19 19.60
CA VAL A 16 12.46 -2.11 20.50
C VAL A 16 11.67 -3.42 20.69
N PRO A 17 12.32 -4.53 21.06
CA PRO A 17 11.61 -5.78 21.40
C PRO A 17 10.49 -5.55 22.41
N PHE A 18 9.34 -6.17 22.15
CA PHE A 18 8.13 -5.99 22.91
C PHE A 18 7.29 -7.26 22.94
N ASP A 19 7.00 -7.75 24.15
CA ASP A 19 6.10 -8.87 24.37
C ASP A 19 4.70 -8.36 24.67
N PHE A 20 3.70 -8.95 24.03
CA PHE A 20 2.30 -8.56 24.22
C PHE A 20 1.33 -9.73 24.03
N ASP A 21 0.11 -9.53 24.47
CA ASP A 21 -0.96 -10.49 24.26
C ASP A 21 -1.87 -10.03 23.12
N ARG A 22 -2.07 -10.90 22.15
CA ARG A 22 -3.19 -10.76 21.20
C ARG A 22 -4.44 -11.41 21.81
N ARG A 23 -5.60 -10.96 21.36
CA ARG A 23 -6.86 -11.61 21.71
C ARG A 23 -6.85 -13.09 21.33
N GLU A 24 -7.62 -13.90 22.03
CA GLU A 24 -7.85 -15.28 21.62
C GLU A 24 -8.67 -15.32 20.31
N PRO A 25 -8.42 -16.31 19.44
CA PRO A 25 -9.18 -16.46 18.20
C PRO A 25 -10.67 -16.73 18.45
N ASN A 26 -11.52 -16.00 17.75
CA ASN A 26 -12.95 -16.28 17.67
C ASN A 26 -13.24 -17.41 16.65
N PRO A 27 -14.48 -17.91 16.56
CA PRO A 27 -14.83 -18.96 15.60
C PRO A 27 -14.52 -18.65 14.13
N GLU A 28 -14.55 -17.38 13.72
CA GLU A 28 -14.28 -16.94 12.33
C GLU A 28 -12.82 -16.49 12.11
N ASP A 29 -11.94 -16.65 13.10
CA ASP A 29 -10.59 -16.11 13.01
C ASP A 29 -9.58 -17.12 12.47
N VAL A 30 -8.57 -16.56 11.85
CA VAL A 30 -7.38 -17.25 11.38
C VAL A 30 -6.18 -16.73 12.17
N VAL A 31 -5.32 -17.63 12.61
CA VAL A 31 -4.02 -17.30 13.21
C VAL A 31 -2.95 -17.50 12.16
N VAL A 32 -2.22 -16.44 11.86
CA VAL A 32 -1.13 -16.48 10.89
C VAL A 32 0.21 -16.30 11.61
N ALA A 33 1.10 -17.28 11.49
CA ALA A 33 2.51 -17.09 11.83
C ALA A 33 3.15 -16.22 10.72
N ILE A 34 3.65 -15.06 11.09
CA ILE A 34 4.17 -14.09 10.15
C ILE A 34 5.56 -14.53 9.69
N GLU A 35 5.74 -14.69 8.38
CA GLU A 35 7.04 -14.96 7.77
C GLU A 35 7.73 -13.68 7.29
N TYR A 36 6.94 -12.75 6.71
CA TYR A 36 7.43 -11.47 6.21
C TYR A 36 6.47 -10.33 6.50
N SER A 37 7.00 -9.13 6.71
CA SER A 37 6.22 -7.90 6.82
C SER A 37 6.88 -6.79 6.01
N GLY A 38 6.15 -6.21 5.05
CA GLY A 38 6.65 -5.07 4.28
C GLY A 38 6.76 -3.81 5.14
N ILE A 39 7.66 -2.91 4.75
CA ILE A 39 7.84 -1.61 5.36
C ILE A 39 7.25 -0.52 4.46
N CYS A 40 6.32 0.25 4.99
CA CYS A 40 5.69 1.36 4.31
C CYS A 40 6.05 2.70 4.95
N HIS A 41 6.04 3.79 4.16
CA HIS A 41 6.13 5.15 4.72
C HIS A 41 5.06 5.41 5.78
N SER A 42 3.87 4.82 5.64
CA SER A 42 2.79 4.94 6.64
C SER A 42 3.20 4.41 8.01
N ASP A 43 4.02 3.35 8.08
CA ASP A 43 4.54 2.84 9.35
C ASP A 43 5.40 3.90 10.04
N ILE A 44 6.25 4.58 9.28
CA ILE A 44 7.14 5.64 9.78
C ILE A 44 6.32 6.85 10.25
N HIS A 45 5.39 7.34 9.42
CA HIS A 45 4.52 8.47 9.75
C HIS A 45 3.72 8.22 11.01
N GLN A 46 3.17 7.02 11.19
CA GLN A 46 2.39 6.67 12.38
C GLN A 46 3.27 6.48 13.62
N VAL A 47 4.41 5.79 13.50
CA VAL A 47 5.37 5.64 14.61
C VAL A 47 5.85 7.01 15.11
N ARG A 48 6.07 7.98 14.22
CA ARG A 48 6.53 9.34 14.54
C ARG A 48 5.38 10.32 14.86
N ASP A 49 4.14 9.86 14.85
CA ASP A 49 2.93 10.69 15.09
C ASP A 49 2.82 11.90 14.14
N GLU A 50 3.31 11.77 12.92
CA GLU A 50 3.31 12.86 11.94
C GLU A 50 1.90 13.17 11.42
N TRP A 51 0.98 12.21 11.47
CA TRP A 51 -0.43 12.39 11.13
C TRP A 51 -1.32 12.69 12.34
N GLY A 52 -0.75 12.60 13.57
CA GLY A 52 -1.45 12.76 14.84
C GLY A 52 -2.29 11.53 15.21
N GLY A 53 -2.59 11.43 16.51
CA GLY A 53 -3.46 10.36 17.03
C GLY A 53 -2.81 9.00 17.21
N SER A 54 -1.49 8.92 17.24
CA SER A 54 -0.77 7.65 17.43
C SER A 54 -1.00 7.06 18.82
N ILE A 55 -1.25 5.76 18.88
CA ILE A 55 -1.52 4.98 20.08
C ILE A 55 -0.28 4.18 20.44
N TYR A 56 0.30 4.42 21.62
CA TYR A 56 1.48 3.71 22.10
C TYR A 56 1.17 2.81 23.31
N PRO A 57 1.92 1.68 23.51
CA PRO A 57 2.97 1.15 22.62
C PRO A 57 2.37 0.73 21.28
N MET A 58 3.11 1.00 20.17
CA MET A 58 2.67 0.71 18.81
C MET A 58 3.56 -0.36 18.18
N VAL A 59 2.99 -1.48 17.76
CA VAL A 59 3.64 -2.46 16.87
C VAL A 59 3.16 -2.17 15.45
N PRO A 60 3.98 -1.60 14.55
CA PRO A 60 3.59 -1.28 13.20
C PRO A 60 3.54 -2.50 12.27
N GLY A 61 3.28 -2.24 10.97
CA GLY A 61 3.25 -3.24 9.92
C GLY A 61 1.84 -3.63 9.50
N HIS A 62 1.55 -3.44 8.20
CA HIS A 62 0.25 -3.71 7.59
C HIS A 62 0.39 -4.38 6.22
N GLU A 63 1.53 -4.99 5.96
CA GLU A 63 1.87 -5.73 4.74
C GLU A 63 2.35 -7.12 5.16
N ILE A 64 1.43 -7.94 5.65
CA ILE A 64 1.74 -9.16 6.40
C ILE A 64 1.50 -10.38 5.54
N VAL A 65 2.48 -11.26 5.43
CA VAL A 65 2.32 -12.58 4.82
C VAL A 65 2.94 -13.67 5.69
N GLY A 66 2.36 -14.85 5.65
CA GLY A 66 2.83 -15.98 6.43
C GLY A 66 1.99 -17.22 6.25
N LYS A 67 2.07 -18.13 7.23
CA LYS A 67 1.36 -19.41 7.23
C LYS A 67 0.28 -19.46 8.30
N VAL A 68 -0.86 -20.00 7.93
CA VAL A 68 -1.95 -20.31 8.87
C VAL A 68 -1.48 -21.40 9.82
N THR A 69 -1.55 -21.13 11.12
CA THR A 69 -1.20 -22.07 12.20
C THR A 69 -2.39 -22.58 12.99
N ALA A 70 -3.50 -21.83 13.00
CA ALA A 70 -4.77 -22.26 13.59
C ALA A 70 -5.94 -21.57 12.88
N VAL A 71 -7.09 -22.20 12.90
CA VAL A 71 -8.35 -21.67 12.38
C VAL A 71 -9.47 -21.89 13.40
N GLY A 72 -10.35 -20.90 13.51
CA GLY A 72 -11.56 -21.01 14.32
C GLY A 72 -12.56 -22.02 13.74
N SER A 73 -13.51 -22.46 14.57
CA SER A 73 -14.45 -23.54 14.22
C SER A 73 -15.42 -23.21 13.07
N ALA A 74 -15.61 -21.93 12.74
CA ALA A 74 -16.47 -21.46 11.65
C ALA A 74 -15.70 -21.03 10.40
N VAL A 75 -14.36 -21.10 10.42
CA VAL A 75 -13.52 -20.77 9.26
C VAL A 75 -13.73 -21.78 8.15
N THR A 76 -13.97 -21.29 6.95
CA THR A 76 -14.21 -22.10 5.74
C THR A 76 -13.20 -21.82 4.62
N LYS A 77 -12.58 -20.64 4.61
CA LYS A 77 -11.68 -20.16 3.56
C LYS A 77 -10.25 -20.70 3.71
N PHE A 78 -9.84 -21.07 4.93
CA PHE A 78 -8.47 -21.46 5.25
C PHE A 78 -8.38 -22.77 6.01
N LYS A 79 -7.26 -23.45 5.85
CA LYS A 79 -6.81 -24.57 6.71
C LYS A 79 -5.39 -24.32 7.19
N VAL A 80 -4.97 -25.03 8.23
CA VAL A 80 -3.59 -24.98 8.73
C VAL A 80 -2.60 -25.35 7.63
N GLY A 81 -1.54 -24.55 7.48
CA GLY A 81 -0.52 -24.68 6.47
C GLY A 81 -0.73 -23.82 5.22
N ASP A 82 -1.91 -23.25 5.01
CA ASP A 82 -2.16 -22.34 3.87
C ASP A 82 -1.33 -21.06 4.00
N LEU A 83 -0.94 -20.49 2.86
CA LEU A 83 -0.36 -19.16 2.79
C LEU A 83 -1.45 -18.10 2.92
N ALA A 84 -1.24 -17.12 3.75
CA ALA A 84 -2.20 -16.07 4.05
C ALA A 84 -1.55 -14.70 4.13
N GLY A 85 -2.33 -13.66 3.79
CA GLY A 85 -1.92 -12.27 3.90
C GLY A 85 -2.94 -11.43 4.64
N VAL A 86 -2.47 -10.45 5.42
CA VAL A 86 -3.28 -9.44 6.10
C VAL A 86 -2.76 -8.07 5.71
N GLY A 87 -3.64 -7.25 5.13
CA GLY A 87 -3.32 -5.92 4.63
C GLY A 87 -3.54 -4.81 5.65
N VAL A 88 -3.99 -3.65 5.16
CA VAL A 88 -4.09 -2.40 5.92
C VAL A 88 -5.20 -2.41 6.97
N LEU A 89 -6.25 -3.23 6.80
CA LEU A 89 -7.40 -3.27 7.70
C LEU A 89 -7.70 -4.69 8.16
N VAL A 90 -8.16 -4.83 9.40
CA VAL A 90 -8.53 -6.12 10.04
C VAL A 90 -10.00 -6.21 10.40
N ASP A 91 -10.75 -5.11 10.29
CA ASP A 91 -12.21 -5.10 10.47
C ASP A 91 -12.86 -3.83 9.91
N SER A 92 -14.18 -3.86 9.80
CA SER A 92 -15.07 -2.73 9.49
C SER A 92 -16.44 -3.00 10.07
N CYS A 93 -17.41 -2.09 9.94
CA CYS A 93 -18.74 -2.31 10.51
C CYS A 93 -19.53 -3.46 9.84
N ARG A 94 -19.14 -3.93 8.68
CA ARG A 94 -19.68 -5.07 7.91
C ARG A 94 -21.14 -4.92 7.44
N VAL A 95 -21.85 -3.85 7.84
CA VAL A 95 -23.30 -3.69 7.61
C VAL A 95 -23.69 -2.46 6.81
N CYS A 96 -22.84 -1.44 6.68
CA CYS A 96 -23.11 -0.29 5.85
C CYS A 96 -23.02 -0.63 4.35
N GLU A 97 -23.54 0.24 3.50
CA GLU A 97 -23.57 0.03 2.05
C GLU A 97 -22.16 -0.17 1.48
N ASN A 98 -21.18 0.63 1.92
CA ASN A 98 -19.79 0.50 1.49
C ASN A 98 -19.20 -0.88 1.83
N CYS A 99 -19.37 -1.35 3.08
CA CYS A 99 -18.90 -2.68 3.48
C CYS A 99 -19.60 -3.82 2.72
N LYS A 100 -20.90 -3.66 2.41
CA LYS A 100 -21.64 -4.65 1.61
C LYS A 100 -21.22 -4.66 0.14
N ALA A 101 -20.74 -3.51 -0.36
CA ALA A 101 -20.19 -3.37 -1.70
C ALA A 101 -18.72 -3.79 -1.79
N SER A 102 -18.12 -4.29 -0.70
CA SER A 102 -16.68 -4.58 -0.59
C SER A 102 -15.78 -3.35 -0.74
N GLU A 103 -16.26 -2.22 -0.24
CA GLU A 103 -15.58 -0.93 -0.17
C GLU A 103 -15.27 -0.60 1.31
N GLU A 104 -14.73 -1.57 2.03
CA GLU A 104 -14.46 -1.48 3.47
C GLU A 104 -13.55 -0.32 3.87
N PRO A 105 -12.58 0.15 3.06
CA PRO A 105 -11.80 1.35 3.37
C PRO A 105 -12.66 2.60 3.60
N TYR A 106 -13.82 2.65 2.94
CA TYR A 106 -14.78 3.76 3.03
C TYR A 106 -15.94 3.47 3.99
N CYS A 107 -15.75 2.57 4.95
CA CYS A 107 -16.75 2.24 5.95
C CYS A 107 -17.24 3.50 6.68
N VAL A 108 -18.58 3.71 6.77
CA VAL A 108 -19.15 4.91 7.40
C VAL A 108 -18.89 5.03 8.90
N LYS A 109 -18.51 3.92 9.57
CA LYS A 109 -18.07 3.90 10.97
C LYS A 109 -16.54 3.91 11.11
N GLY A 110 -15.82 4.04 10.00
CA GLY A 110 -14.38 3.87 9.92
C GLY A 110 -13.96 2.42 9.82
N MET A 111 -12.90 2.17 9.07
CA MET A 111 -12.21 0.87 9.07
C MET A 111 -11.40 0.70 10.34
N VAL A 112 -11.16 -0.54 10.76
CA VAL A 112 -10.22 -0.88 11.82
C VAL A 112 -8.86 -1.19 11.19
N GLY A 113 -7.87 -0.34 11.42
CA GLY A 113 -6.51 -0.54 10.94
C GLY A 113 -5.84 -1.76 11.57
N THR A 114 -4.94 -2.38 10.84
CA THR A 114 -4.17 -3.54 11.28
C THR A 114 -3.28 -3.21 12.48
N TYR A 115 -2.90 -1.96 12.63
CA TYR A 115 -2.26 -1.40 13.81
C TYR A 115 -2.73 0.05 14.03
N ASN A 116 -2.30 0.66 15.13
CA ASN A 116 -2.66 2.03 15.51
C ASN A 116 -4.19 2.30 15.52
N ALA A 117 -4.97 1.31 15.88
CA ALA A 117 -6.42 1.41 15.99
C ALA A 117 -6.91 0.65 17.24
N LYS A 118 -8.21 0.68 17.46
CA LYS A 118 -8.89 -0.19 18.42
C LYS A 118 -9.94 -1.01 17.68
N ASP A 119 -10.02 -2.29 18.02
CA ASP A 119 -11.11 -3.15 17.55
C ASP A 119 -12.47 -2.74 18.17
N TYR A 120 -13.56 -3.33 17.71
CA TYR A 120 -14.89 -3.02 18.24
C TYR A 120 -15.11 -3.43 19.69
N ALA A 121 -14.21 -4.22 20.29
CA ALA A 121 -14.19 -4.54 21.71
C ALA A 121 -13.33 -3.54 22.52
N GLY A 122 -12.66 -2.61 21.86
CA GLY A 122 -11.82 -1.57 22.48
C GLY A 122 -10.36 -1.99 22.70
N ASN A 123 -9.94 -3.16 22.22
CA ASN A 123 -8.56 -3.61 22.32
C ASN A 123 -7.67 -2.91 21.26
N PRO A 124 -6.43 -2.55 21.60
CA PRO A 124 -5.50 -2.00 20.61
C PRO A 124 -5.18 -3.05 19.53
N THR A 125 -5.05 -2.60 18.29
CA THR A 125 -4.55 -3.42 17.20
C THR A 125 -3.04 -3.28 17.10
N TYR A 126 -2.35 -4.42 16.89
CA TYR A 126 -0.91 -4.50 16.72
C TYR A 126 -0.58 -5.14 15.38
N GLY A 127 0.36 -4.55 14.65
CA GLY A 127 0.69 -4.91 13.27
C GLY A 127 1.61 -6.12 13.10
N GLY A 128 2.24 -6.12 11.96
CA GLY A 128 3.01 -7.25 11.44
C GLY A 128 4.47 -7.31 11.87
N TYR A 129 4.99 -6.30 12.57
CA TYR A 129 6.34 -6.41 13.14
C TYR A 129 6.32 -7.30 14.38
N ALA A 130 5.77 -8.50 14.21
CA ALA A 130 5.51 -9.46 15.27
C ALA A 130 5.52 -10.90 14.75
N THR A 131 5.53 -11.85 15.68
CA THR A 131 5.58 -13.30 15.36
C THR A 131 4.31 -13.84 14.74
N ASN A 132 3.14 -13.28 15.08
CA ASN A 132 1.85 -13.75 14.61
C ASN A 132 0.81 -12.64 14.52
N ILE A 133 -0.31 -12.93 13.85
CA ILE A 133 -1.51 -12.09 13.86
C ILE A 133 -2.77 -12.95 13.93
N VAL A 134 -3.81 -12.42 14.58
CA VAL A 134 -5.17 -13.00 14.62
C VAL A 134 -6.09 -12.05 13.87
N ALA A 135 -6.70 -12.54 12.81
CA ALA A 135 -7.65 -11.77 12.00
C ALA A 135 -8.82 -12.64 11.56
N SER A 136 -9.99 -12.04 11.34
CA SER A 136 -11.12 -12.76 10.74
C SER A 136 -10.76 -13.24 9.34
N GLU A 137 -11.23 -14.43 8.93
CA GLU A 137 -11.05 -14.94 7.58
C GLU A 137 -11.55 -13.95 6.51
N ARG A 138 -12.51 -13.10 6.87
CA ARG A 138 -13.04 -12.04 6.00
C ARG A 138 -12.00 -10.98 5.66
N TYR A 139 -11.05 -10.71 6.58
CA TYR A 139 -9.98 -9.71 6.42
C TYR A 139 -8.62 -10.36 6.19
N THR A 140 -8.61 -11.62 5.80
CA THR A 140 -7.42 -12.40 5.48
C THR A 140 -7.50 -12.84 4.02
N HIS A 141 -6.41 -12.66 3.27
CA HIS A 141 -6.32 -13.00 1.85
C HIS A 141 -5.57 -14.32 1.65
N THR A 142 -6.00 -15.09 0.66
CA THR A 142 -5.25 -16.26 0.20
C THR A 142 -4.09 -15.81 -0.67
N ILE A 143 -2.93 -16.41 -0.48
CA ILE A 143 -1.73 -16.12 -1.26
C ILE A 143 -1.38 -17.34 -2.12
N SER A 144 -1.17 -17.10 -3.40
CA SER A 144 -0.76 -18.16 -4.34
C SER A 144 0.68 -18.62 -4.05
N PRO A 145 0.92 -19.93 -3.94
CA PRO A 145 2.28 -20.47 -3.77
C PRO A 145 3.17 -20.29 -5.02
N LYS A 146 2.63 -19.77 -6.12
CA LYS A 146 3.42 -19.47 -7.34
C LYS A 146 4.26 -18.21 -7.19
N LEU A 147 3.90 -17.32 -6.26
CA LEU A 147 4.57 -16.04 -6.05
C LEU A 147 5.64 -16.16 -4.96
N ASP A 148 6.69 -15.36 -5.06
CA ASP A 148 7.64 -15.16 -3.96
C ASP A 148 6.92 -14.48 -2.79
N LEU A 149 6.79 -15.19 -1.67
CA LEU A 149 6.03 -14.75 -0.52
C LEU A 149 6.53 -13.41 0.05
N ALA A 150 7.84 -13.20 0.10
CA ALA A 150 8.39 -11.94 0.57
C ALA A 150 8.00 -10.77 -0.35
N ALA A 151 8.05 -10.98 -1.67
CA ALA A 151 7.71 -9.97 -2.66
C ALA A 151 6.20 -9.70 -2.76
N VAL A 152 5.35 -10.59 -2.21
CA VAL A 152 3.90 -10.39 -2.10
C VAL A 152 3.54 -9.42 -0.96
N ALA A 153 4.30 -9.36 0.13
CA ALA A 153 3.94 -8.54 1.28
C ALA A 153 3.58 -7.09 0.90
N PRO A 154 4.37 -6.35 0.09
CA PRO A 154 4.02 -5.00 -0.31
C PRO A 154 2.78 -4.89 -1.22
N LEU A 155 2.33 -5.98 -1.85
CA LEU A 155 1.11 -5.96 -2.66
C LEU A 155 -0.13 -5.63 -1.81
N LEU A 156 -0.12 -6.01 -0.53
CA LEU A 156 -1.21 -5.78 0.42
C LEU A 156 -1.40 -4.31 0.83
N CYS A 157 -0.49 -3.43 0.43
CA CYS A 157 -0.61 -1.98 0.57
C CYS A 157 -0.30 -1.28 -0.75
N ALA A 158 0.97 -1.22 -1.18
CA ALA A 158 1.37 -0.53 -2.40
C ALA A 158 0.71 -1.12 -3.66
N GLY A 159 0.55 -2.45 -3.71
CA GLY A 159 -0.13 -3.13 -4.80
C GLY A 159 -1.58 -2.69 -4.93
N ILE A 160 -2.38 -2.94 -3.91
CA ILE A 160 -3.81 -2.61 -3.95
C ILE A 160 -4.08 -1.11 -4.09
N THR A 161 -3.27 -0.26 -3.43
CA THR A 161 -3.40 1.20 -3.53
C THR A 161 -3.24 1.71 -4.97
N THR A 162 -2.44 1.03 -5.78
CA THR A 162 -2.21 1.42 -7.18
C THR A 162 -3.08 0.66 -8.16
N TYR A 163 -3.44 -0.59 -7.86
CA TYR A 163 -4.34 -1.41 -8.66
C TYR A 163 -5.75 -0.82 -8.70
N SER A 164 -6.32 -0.50 -7.53
CA SER A 164 -7.70 -0.01 -7.39
C SER A 164 -8.00 1.21 -8.28
N PRO A 165 -7.27 2.33 -8.23
CA PRO A 165 -7.56 3.47 -9.10
C PRO A 165 -7.32 3.17 -10.58
N LEU A 166 -6.35 2.34 -10.95
CA LEU A 166 -6.15 1.94 -12.34
C LEU A 166 -7.34 1.16 -12.89
N ARG A 167 -7.95 0.30 -12.08
CA ARG A 167 -9.20 -0.42 -12.42
C ARG A 167 -10.40 0.52 -12.44
N HIS A 168 -10.56 1.35 -11.41
CA HIS A 168 -11.69 2.27 -11.26
C HIS A 168 -11.78 3.25 -12.45
N TRP A 169 -10.66 3.85 -12.87
CA TRP A 169 -10.60 4.75 -14.04
C TRP A 169 -10.28 4.04 -15.35
N ASN A 170 -10.40 2.69 -15.34
CA ASN A 170 -10.41 1.86 -16.54
C ASN A 170 -9.14 2.01 -17.40
N ALA A 171 -7.96 1.89 -16.76
CA ALA A 171 -6.69 1.77 -17.46
C ALA A 171 -6.71 0.51 -18.36
N ARG A 172 -6.44 0.66 -19.68
CA ARG A 172 -6.56 -0.41 -20.68
C ARG A 172 -5.92 0.01 -22.00
N PRO A 173 -5.83 -0.88 -23.01
CA PRO A 173 -5.37 -0.52 -24.35
C PRO A 173 -6.14 0.70 -24.91
N GLY A 174 -5.41 1.63 -25.50
CA GLY A 174 -5.94 2.88 -26.04
C GLY A 174 -6.12 4.00 -25.01
N LYS A 175 -5.77 3.77 -23.74
CA LYS A 175 -5.69 4.80 -22.69
C LYS A 175 -4.25 5.23 -22.45
N LYS A 176 -4.04 6.52 -22.24
CA LYS A 176 -2.74 7.09 -21.84
C LYS A 176 -2.76 7.37 -20.35
N VAL A 177 -1.85 6.73 -19.63
CA VAL A 177 -1.74 6.80 -18.17
C VAL A 177 -0.40 7.42 -17.79
N GLY A 178 -0.43 8.46 -16.97
CA GLY A 178 0.76 9.06 -16.37
C GLY A 178 0.97 8.54 -14.95
N ILE A 179 2.19 8.18 -14.60
CA ILE A 179 2.58 7.82 -13.23
C ILE A 179 3.56 8.89 -12.72
N VAL A 180 3.21 9.57 -11.65
CA VAL A 180 4.07 10.60 -11.04
C VAL A 180 4.82 10.02 -9.86
N GLY A 181 6.14 10.06 -9.94
CA GLY A 181 7.04 9.46 -8.93
C GLY A 181 7.34 7.99 -9.18
N LEU A 182 8.60 7.61 -8.99
CA LEU A 182 9.08 6.23 -9.07
C LEU A 182 9.71 5.84 -7.73
N GLY A 183 8.88 5.34 -6.86
CA GLY A 183 9.17 4.82 -5.52
C GLY A 183 8.31 3.61 -5.22
N GLY A 184 8.04 3.36 -3.93
CA GLY A 184 7.30 2.17 -3.48
C GLY A 184 5.90 2.01 -4.07
N LEU A 185 5.13 3.10 -4.27
CA LEU A 185 3.85 3.07 -4.98
C LEU A 185 4.06 3.10 -6.49
N GLY A 186 4.88 4.04 -7.00
CA GLY A 186 5.01 4.27 -8.43
C GLY A 186 5.49 3.07 -9.22
N HIS A 187 6.39 2.23 -8.68
CA HIS A 187 6.84 1.03 -9.38
C HIS A 187 5.71 0.01 -9.56
N MET A 188 4.80 -0.14 -8.57
CA MET A 188 3.62 -1.00 -8.70
C MET A 188 2.59 -0.42 -9.67
N ALA A 189 2.32 0.91 -9.58
CA ALA A 189 1.45 1.59 -10.53
C ALA A 189 1.91 1.39 -11.98
N LEU A 190 3.23 1.48 -12.20
CA LEU A 190 3.83 1.28 -13.51
C LEU A 190 3.64 -0.15 -14.02
N LYS A 191 3.97 -1.17 -13.18
CA LYS A 191 3.78 -2.58 -13.52
C LYS A 191 2.33 -2.90 -13.86
N PHE A 192 1.37 -2.42 -13.06
CA PHE A 192 -0.05 -2.67 -13.32
C PHE A 192 -0.55 -1.94 -14.56
N ALA A 193 -0.25 -0.66 -14.73
CA ALA A 193 -0.70 0.10 -15.90
C ALA A 193 -0.17 -0.51 -17.20
N HIS A 194 1.10 -0.95 -17.22
CA HIS A 194 1.69 -1.68 -18.33
C HIS A 194 0.99 -3.03 -18.56
N SER A 195 0.78 -3.81 -17.50
CA SER A 195 0.10 -5.12 -17.60
C SER A 195 -1.34 -5.00 -18.10
N PHE A 196 -2.02 -3.89 -17.81
CA PHE A 196 -3.36 -3.60 -18.36
C PHE A 196 -3.33 -3.15 -19.82
N GLY A 197 -2.16 -3.00 -20.42
CA GLY A 197 -1.98 -2.62 -21.83
C GLY A 197 -2.20 -1.12 -22.10
N ALA A 198 -2.20 -0.28 -21.09
CA ALA A 198 -2.25 1.18 -21.27
C ALA A 198 -0.93 1.69 -21.88
N HIS A 199 -0.96 2.85 -22.55
CA HIS A 199 0.25 3.58 -22.89
C HIS A 199 0.74 4.34 -21.65
N VAL A 200 1.89 3.94 -21.09
CA VAL A 200 2.34 4.39 -19.77
C VAL A 200 3.48 5.37 -19.89
N VAL A 201 3.29 6.56 -19.31
CA VAL A 201 4.31 7.61 -19.21
C VAL A 201 4.72 7.80 -17.76
N GLN A 202 5.98 7.54 -17.45
CA GLN A 202 6.55 7.78 -16.13
C GLN A 202 7.08 9.21 -16.02
N PHE A 203 6.61 9.96 -15.02
CA PHE A 203 7.17 11.25 -14.64
C PHE A 203 8.15 11.09 -13.47
N THR A 204 9.35 11.57 -13.63
CA THR A 204 10.39 11.57 -12.60
C THR A 204 11.18 12.87 -12.60
N THR A 205 11.78 13.23 -11.47
CA THR A 205 12.69 14.38 -11.38
C THR A 205 14.15 14.00 -11.60
N SER A 206 14.46 12.70 -11.71
CA SER A 206 15.82 12.15 -11.76
C SER A 206 16.06 11.36 -13.05
N GLU A 207 17.09 11.73 -13.80
CA GLU A 207 17.55 11.01 -14.98
C GLU A 207 18.04 9.59 -14.64
N SER A 208 18.58 9.38 -13.43
CA SER A 208 19.05 8.05 -12.99
C SER A 208 17.94 7.00 -12.90
N LYS A 209 16.67 7.42 -12.87
CA LYS A 209 15.51 6.51 -12.81
C LYS A 209 14.94 6.14 -14.18
N VAL A 210 15.44 6.71 -15.27
CA VAL A 210 14.89 6.50 -16.62
C VAL A 210 14.96 5.04 -17.06
N GLU A 211 16.13 4.42 -16.92
CA GLU A 211 16.32 3.02 -17.33
C GLU A 211 15.51 2.04 -16.47
N ASP A 212 15.40 2.32 -15.17
CA ASP A 212 14.58 1.51 -14.28
C ASP A 212 13.09 1.62 -14.63
N ALA A 213 12.60 2.83 -14.94
CA ALA A 213 11.22 3.03 -15.38
C ALA A 213 10.88 2.24 -16.65
N LYS A 214 11.78 2.25 -17.63
CA LYS A 214 11.61 1.46 -18.87
C LYS A 214 11.56 -0.04 -18.59
N LYS A 215 12.45 -0.56 -17.75
CA LYS A 215 12.46 -1.98 -17.34
C LYS A 215 11.17 -2.39 -16.65
N LEU A 216 10.54 -1.48 -15.91
CA LEU A 216 9.29 -1.70 -15.21
C LEU A 216 8.06 -1.60 -16.12
N GLY A 217 8.23 -1.19 -17.39
CA GLY A 217 7.16 -1.16 -18.39
C GLY A 217 6.69 0.24 -18.81
N ALA A 218 7.48 1.32 -18.54
CA ALA A 218 7.17 2.62 -19.10
C ALA A 218 7.43 2.65 -20.61
N ASP A 219 6.43 3.09 -21.39
CA ASP A 219 6.58 3.36 -22.82
C ASP A 219 7.36 4.64 -23.05
N GLU A 220 7.14 5.65 -22.20
CA GLU A 220 7.84 6.92 -22.21
C GLU A 220 8.27 7.33 -20.79
N VAL A 221 9.37 8.09 -20.67
CA VAL A 221 9.80 8.69 -19.42
C VAL A 221 10.02 10.18 -19.63
N VAL A 222 9.42 10.99 -18.78
CA VAL A 222 9.49 12.44 -18.83
C VAL A 222 10.16 12.97 -17.56
N ILE A 223 11.21 13.77 -17.74
CA ILE A 223 11.81 14.52 -16.64
C ILE A 223 10.92 15.71 -16.34
N SER A 224 10.20 15.66 -15.22
CA SER A 224 9.16 16.65 -14.89
C SER A 224 9.68 18.07 -14.63
N LYS A 225 11.00 18.24 -14.47
CA LYS A 225 11.67 19.54 -14.39
C LYS A 225 11.89 20.19 -15.77
N ASP A 226 11.78 19.43 -16.86
CA ASP A 226 11.88 19.93 -18.22
C ASP A 226 10.48 20.39 -18.71
N ALA A 227 10.25 21.69 -18.65
CA ALA A 227 8.97 22.28 -19.06
C ALA A 227 8.66 22.03 -20.55
N ALA A 228 9.68 21.95 -21.43
CA ALA A 228 9.47 21.67 -22.84
C ALA A 228 9.07 20.20 -23.08
N ALA A 229 9.65 19.26 -22.33
CA ALA A 229 9.24 17.87 -22.35
C ALA A 229 7.80 17.70 -21.82
N MET A 230 7.46 18.36 -20.71
CA MET A 230 6.09 18.35 -20.14
C MET A 230 5.06 18.91 -21.15
N ALA A 231 5.35 20.03 -21.79
CA ALA A 231 4.43 20.70 -22.73
C ALA A 231 4.05 19.83 -23.93
N LYS A 232 4.90 18.91 -24.36
CA LYS A 232 4.58 17.95 -25.44
C LYS A 232 3.40 17.02 -25.12
N HIS A 233 3.10 16.89 -23.85
CA HIS A 233 2.02 16.03 -23.36
C HIS A 233 0.74 16.79 -22.97
N ALA A 234 0.65 18.09 -23.21
CA ALA A 234 -0.51 18.90 -22.86
C ALA A 234 -1.80 18.30 -23.43
N GLY A 235 -2.83 18.17 -22.58
CA GLY A 235 -4.16 17.70 -22.97
C GLY A 235 -4.22 16.26 -23.52
N SER A 236 -3.30 15.37 -23.14
CA SER A 236 -3.20 14.03 -23.74
C SER A 236 -3.54 12.85 -22.82
N PHE A 237 -3.49 13.02 -21.49
CA PHE A 237 -3.70 11.91 -20.55
C PHE A 237 -5.17 11.67 -20.22
N ASP A 238 -5.55 10.39 -20.16
CA ASP A 238 -6.83 9.93 -19.62
C ASP A 238 -6.81 9.92 -18.10
N LEU A 239 -5.70 9.47 -17.52
CA LEU A 239 -5.51 9.29 -16.10
C LEU A 239 -4.06 9.64 -15.74
N ILE A 240 -3.89 10.33 -14.62
CA ILE A 240 -2.57 10.52 -13.99
C ILE A 240 -2.67 10.03 -12.54
N ILE A 241 -1.79 9.12 -12.16
CA ILE A 241 -1.68 8.59 -10.79
C ILE A 241 -0.52 9.30 -10.10
N ASP A 242 -0.82 10.04 -9.03
CA ASP A 242 0.19 10.74 -8.22
C ASP A 242 0.60 9.92 -7.01
N CYS A 243 1.80 9.37 -7.06
CA CYS A 243 2.40 8.55 -6.00
C CYS A 243 3.34 9.37 -5.07
N VAL A 244 3.34 10.70 -5.17
CA VAL A 244 4.31 11.56 -4.48
C VAL A 244 3.68 12.24 -3.27
N SER A 245 4.24 12.01 -2.08
CA SER A 245 3.83 12.67 -0.83
C SER A 245 4.50 14.04 -0.63
N ALA A 246 5.58 14.34 -1.33
CA ALA A 246 6.22 15.65 -1.24
C ALA A 246 5.34 16.77 -1.82
N MET A 247 5.55 18.00 -1.34
CA MET A 247 4.89 19.17 -1.92
C MET A 247 5.53 19.53 -3.26
N TYR A 248 4.68 19.71 -4.28
CA TYR A 248 5.04 20.22 -5.60
C TYR A 248 3.81 20.83 -6.29
N ASP A 249 3.99 21.55 -7.41
CA ASP A 249 2.89 22.12 -8.17
C ASP A 249 2.18 21.06 -9.02
N ARG A 250 1.01 20.63 -8.58
CA ARG A 250 0.15 19.65 -9.25
C ARG A 250 -0.62 20.25 -10.43
N ASN A 251 -0.74 21.57 -10.51
CA ASN A 251 -1.45 22.24 -11.61
C ASN A 251 -0.80 21.97 -12.95
N SER A 252 0.53 21.92 -13.00
CA SER A 252 1.28 21.57 -14.21
C SER A 252 0.93 20.18 -14.77
N PHE A 253 0.53 19.23 -13.91
CA PHE A 253 0.07 17.90 -14.31
C PHE A 253 -1.42 17.88 -14.68
N LEU A 254 -2.25 18.71 -14.04
CA LEU A 254 -3.66 18.86 -14.43
C LEU A 254 -3.78 19.36 -15.88
N ASP A 255 -2.86 20.21 -16.34
CA ASP A 255 -2.88 20.71 -17.71
C ASP A 255 -2.47 19.66 -18.76
N LEU A 256 -1.86 18.56 -18.34
CA LEU A 256 -1.60 17.40 -19.20
C LEU A 256 -2.84 16.53 -19.45
N LEU A 257 -3.88 16.63 -18.59
CA LEU A 257 -5.12 15.88 -18.75
C LEU A 257 -5.93 16.39 -19.96
N ARG A 258 -6.43 15.44 -20.73
CA ARG A 258 -7.39 15.71 -21.80
C ARG A 258 -8.79 16.04 -21.27
N LEU A 259 -9.74 16.24 -22.17
CA LEU A 259 -11.16 16.36 -21.81
C LEU A 259 -11.63 15.15 -21.01
N ASN A 260 -12.24 15.38 -19.84
CA ASN A 260 -12.67 14.37 -18.86
C ASN A 260 -11.54 13.52 -18.26
N GLY A 261 -10.29 13.94 -18.38
CA GLY A 261 -9.17 13.25 -17.73
C GLY A 261 -9.21 13.41 -16.21
N THR A 262 -8.63 12.44 -15.51
CA THR A 262 -8.59 12.41 -14.04
C THR A 262 -7.16 12.43 -13.52
N PHE A 263 -6.90 13.29 -12.54
CA PHE A 263 -5.71 13.24 -11.70
C PHE A 263 -6.09 12.57 -10.38
N CYS A 264 -5.50 11.42 -10.09
CA CYS A 264 -5.79 10.63 -8.89
C CYS A 264 -4.63 10.72 -7.90
N LEU A 265 -4.89 11.30 -6.73
CA LEU A 265 -3.95 11.44 -5.63
C LEU A 265 -3.89 10.14 -4.82
N LEU A 266 -2.71 9.57 -4.67
CA LEU A 266 -2.39 8.46 -3.77
C LEU A 266 -1.36 8.85 -2.71
N GLY A 267 -0.39 9.70 -3.09
CA GLY A 267 0.55 10.26 -2.11
C GLY A 267 -0.17 11.17 -1.12
N LEU A 268 0.22 11.13 0.14
CA LEU A 268 -0.37 11.96 1.19
C LEU A 268 0.60 13.09 1.57
N PRO A 269 0.45 14.31 1.01
CA PRO A 269 1.27 15.46 1.40
C PRO A 269 0.88 15.95 2.80
N GLY A 270 1.86 16.51 3.52
CA GLY A 270 1.64 17.07 4.86
C GLY A 270 0.93 18.41 4.90
N GLU A 271 0.76 19.06 3.74
CA GLU A 271 0.18 20.40 3.63
C GLU A 271 -0.97 20.43 2.62
N PRO A 272 -1.90 21.40 2.71
CA PRO A 272 -2.99 21.57 1.75
C PRO A 272 -2.49 21.77 0.32
N ILE A 273 -3.16 21.13 -0.64
CA ILE A 273 -2.86 21.26 -2.07
C ILE A 273 -3.67 22.43 -2.66
N ALA A 274 -2.99 23.40 -3.24
CA ALA A 274 -3.63 24.50 -3.97
C ALA A 274 -3.91 24.08 -5.42
N ILE A 275 -5.19 24.09 -5.81
CA ILE A 275 -5.62 23.78 -7.17
C ILE A 275 -6.19 25.04 -7.84
N THR A 276 -5.65 25.38 -9.01
CA THR A 276 -6.16 26.48 -9.83
C THR A 276 -7.50 26.08 -10.44
N PRO A 277 -8.62 26.78 -10.17
CA PRO A 277 -9.92 26.36 -10.65
C PRO A 277 -9.99 26.19 -12.17
N PHE A 278 -9.32 27.04 -12.94
CA PHE A 278 -9.36 27.00 -14.39
C PHE A 278 -8.67 25.75 -14.97
N SER A 279 -7.66 25.21 -14.31
CA SER A 279 -7.02 23.93 -14.70
C SER A 279 -8.00 22.74 -14.68
N ILE A 280 -9.06 22.84 -13.89
CA ILE A 280 -10.13 21.82 -13.84
C ILE A 280 -11.25 22.18 -14.84
N LEU A 281 -11.75 23.43 -14.80
CA LEU A 281 -12.91 23.86 -15.58
C LEU A 281 -12.71 23.75 -17.10
N ALA A 282 -11.51 24.13 -17.59
CA ALA A 282 -11.25 24.28 -19.03
C ALA A 282 -11.51 23.00 -19.85
N ASN A 283 -11.27 21.81 -19.28
CA ASN A 283 -11.45 20.53 -19.96
C ASN A 283 -12.29 19.54 -19.13
N ARG A 284 -13.13 20.04 -18.22
CA ARG A 284 -13.95 19.19 -17.33
C ARG A 284 -13.13 18.07 -16.68
N ARG A 285 -11.96 18.44 -16.19
CA ARG A 285 -11.01 17.52 -15.54
C ARG A 285 -11.44 17.21 -14.13
N SER A 286 -11.05 16.05 -13.61
CA SER A 286 -11.30 15.65 -12.22
C SER A 286 -9.99 15.65 -11.44
N PHE A 287 -10.01 16.17 -10.20
CA PHE A 287 -9.02 15.94 -9.18
C PHE A 287 -9.65 15.02 -8.15
N ALA A 288 -9.15 13.80 -8.03
CA ALA A 288 -9.74 12.73 -7.25
C ALA A 288 -8.69 12.10 -6.34
N GLY A 289 -9.14 11.27 -5.40
CA GLY A 289 -8.26 10.45 -4.55
C GLY A 289 -8.76 9.02 -4.50
N SER A 290 -7.88 8.10 -4.13
CA SER A 290 -8.20 6.70 -3.86
C SER A 290 -7.40 6.24 -2.65
N MET A 291 -8.00 5.42 -1.81
CA MET A 291 -7.38 4.90 -0.60
C MET A 291 -7.47 3.37 -0.59
N ILE A 292 -6.32 2.71 -0.74
CA ILE A 292 -6.23 1.24 -0.81
C ILE A 292 -7.32 0.65 -1.71
N GLY A 293 -7.84 -0.53 -1.40
CA GLY A 293 -9.00 -1.17 -2.03
C GLY A 293 -9.70 -2.09 -1.05
N GLY A 294 -10.93 -2.49 -1.36
CA GLY A 294 -11.72 -3.38 -0.53
C GLY A 294 -11.21 -4.82 -0.52
N MET A 295 -11.81 -5.66 0.32
CA MET A 295 -11.31 -7.02 0.53
C MET A 295 -11.40 -7.88 -0.73
N ASN A 296 -12.50 -7.79 -1.48
CA ASN A 296 -12.64 -8.55 -2.72
C ASN A 296 -11.69 -8.06 -3.82
N GLU A 297 -11.54 -6.74 -3.96
CA GLU A 297 -10.63 -6.15 -4.93
C GLU A 297 -9.16 -6.49 -4.61
N THR A 298 -8.81 -6.52 -3.32
CA THR A 298 -7.46 -6.94 -2.90
C THR A 298 -7.21 -8.41 -3.24
N GLN A 299 -8.19 -9.29 -3.06
CA GLN A 299 -8.05 -10.69 -3.48
C GLN A 299 -7.96 -10.81 -5.01
N GLU A 300 -8.80 -10.09 -5.76
CA GLU A 300 -8.73 -10.02 -7.24
C GLU A 300 -7.33 -9.59 -7.70
N MET A 301 -6.77 -8.55 -7.08
CA MET A 301 -5.42 -8.07 -7.38
C MET A 301 -4.35 -9.14 -7.11
N LEU A 302 -4.44 -9.88 -6.00
CA LEU A 302 -3.49 -10.95 -5.66
C LEU A 302 -3.59 -12.11 -6.65
N ASP A 303 -4.81 -12.48 -7.06
CA ASP A 303 -5.05 -13.53 -8.06
C ASP A 303 -4.52 -13.09 -9.44
N TYR A 304 -4.78 -11.85 -9.83
CA TYR A 304 -4.21 -11.24 -11.03
C TYR A 304 -2.68 -11.25 -11.02
N CYS A 305 -2.07 -10.90 -9.89
CA CYS A 305 -0.62 -10.95 -9.71
C CYS A 305 -0.07 -12.38 -9.89
N ALA A 306 -0.78 -13.38 -9.38
CA ALA A 306 -0.39 -14.79 -9.52
C ALA A 306 -0.51 -15.30 -10.97
N GLU A 307 -1.50 -14.81 -11.73
CA GLU A 307 -1.70 -15.15 -13.14
C GLU A 307 -0.63 -14.49 -14.03
N HIS A 308 -0.28 -13.23 -13.75
CA HIS A 308 0.63 -12.43 -14.56
C HIS A 308 2.06 -12.36 -14.02
N ASN A 309 2.37 -13.10 -12.94
CA ASN A 309 3.68 -13.10 -12.26
C ASN A 309 4.16 -11.69 -11.90
N ILE A 310 3.27 -10.89 -11.31
CA ILE A 310 3.57 -9.52 -10.85
C ILE A 310 3.82 -9.54 -9.34
N VAL A 311 4.99 -9.08 -8.93
CA VAL A 311 5.35 -8.88 -7.52
C VAL A 311 6.09 -7.56 -7.36
N SER A 312 6.24 -7.11 -6.11
CA SER A 312 7.08 -5.95 -5.79
C SER A 312 8.55 -6.28 -5.95
N ASP A 313 9.36 -5.30 -6.37
CA ASP A 313 10.82 -5.39 -6.27
C ASP A 313 11.22 -5.03 -4.84
N ILE A 314 11.93 -5.95 -4.16
CA ILE A 314 12.19 -5.85 -2.74
C ILE A 314 13.68 -5.98 -2.38
N GLU A 315 14.01 -5.41 -1.22
CA GLU A 315 15.22 -5.69 -0.47
C GLU A 315 14.80 -6.29 0.88
N LEU A 316 15.37 -7.45 1.25
CA LEU A 316 15.12 -8.03 2.58
C LEU A 316 15.83 -7.22 3.65
N ALA A 317 15.17 -7.02 4.76
CA ALA A 317 15.66 -6.29 5.93
C ALA A 317 15.57 -7.13 7.19
N SER A 318 16.45 -6.83 8.15
CA SER A 318 16.49 -7.45 9.47
C SER A 318 15.94 -6.49 10.54
N TYR A 319 15.35 -7.07 11.58
CA TYR A 319 14.95 -6.31 12.77
C TYR A 319 16.16 -5.65 13.49
N ASP A 320 17.39 -6.13 13.26
CA ASP A 320 18.59 -5.55 13.86
C ASP A 320 18.96 -4.16 13.34
N ASN A 321 18.50 -3.79 12.13
CA ASN A 321 18.82 -2.53 11.47
C ASN A 321 17.58 -1.69 11.08
N LEU A 322 16.47 -1.84 11.81
CA LEU A 322 15.20 -1.16 11.52
C LEU A 322 15.33 0.36 11.37
N GLU A 323 16.11 1.01 12.23
CA GLU A 323 16.29 2.48 12.18
C GLU A 323 17.02 2.90 10.89
N GLU A 324 18.09 2.18 10.53
CA GLU A 324 18.80 2.42 9.27
C GLU A 324 17.88 2.22 8.07
N VAL A 325 17.07 1.17 8.09
CA VAL A 325 16.10 0.86 7.05
C VAL A 325 15.06 1.96 6.94
N TYR A 326 14.52 2.47 8.05
CA TYR A 326 13.59 3.59 8.07
C TYR A 326 14.20 4.86 7.45
N GLU A 327 15.45 5.18 7.80
CA GLU A 327 16.15 6.33 7.20
C GLU A 327 16.39 6.15 5.70
N ARG A 328 16.69 4.94 5.22
CA ARG A 328 16.80 4.64 3.79
C ARG A 328 15.46 4.80 3.07
N VAL A 329 14.35 4.35 3.68
CA VAL A 329 12.99 4.56 3.13
C VAL A 329 12.69 6.04 2.97
N ILE A 330 12.97 6.85 4.00
CA ILE A 330 12.73 8.31 3.97
C ILE A 330 13.55 8.99 2.87
N LYS A 331 14.80 8.58 2.68
CA LYS A 331 15.68 9.10 1.63
C LYS A 331 15.33 8.59 0.23
N GLY A 332 14.42 7.60 0.12
CA GLY A 332 14.12 6.94 -1.15
C GLY A 332 15.27 6.09 -1.67
N ASP A 333 16.15 5.63 -0.79
CA ASP A 333 17.32 4.79 -1.07
C ASP A 333 16.95 3.32 -0.93
N VAL A 334 16.04 2.86 -1.79
CA VAL A 334 15.59 1.47 -1.89
C VAL A 334 14.98 1.21 -3.28
N LYS A 335 15.17 0.01 -3.81
CA LYS A 335 14.53 -0.41 -5.07
C LYS A 335 13.69 -1.67 -4.85
N TYR A 336 12.38 -1.54 -4.52
CA TYR A 336 11.64 -0.31 -4.26
C TYR A 336 10.99 -0.37 -2.88
N ARG A 337 10.98 -1.58 -2.25
CA ARG A 337 10.35 -1.82 -0.95
C ARG A 337 11.29 -2.64 -0.07
N PHE A 338 11.34 -2.29 1.22
CA PHE A 338 11.92 -3.19 2.21
C PHE A 338 10.88 -4.16 2.74
N VAL A 339 11.33 -5.37 3.01
CA VAL A 339 10.53 -6.43 3.63
C VAL A 339 11.33 -7.05 4.77
N LEU A 340 10.77 -7.04 5.97
CA LEU A 340 11.35 -7.66 7.16
C LEU A 340 11.25 -9.18 7.05
N ASP A 341 12.37 -9.87 7.25
CA ASP A 341 12.39 -11.32 7.42
C ASP A 341 12.20 -11.65 8.91
N ASN A 342 11.07 -12.27 9.24
CA ASN A 342 10.73 -12.62 10.63
C ASN A 342 11.68 -13.64 11.26
N LYS A 343 12.51 -14.35 10.48
CA LYS A 343 13.58 -15.18 11.02
C LYS A 343 14.61 -14.38 11.80
N THR A 344 14.71 -13.09 11.55
CA THR A 344 15.63 -12.16 12.24
C THR A 344 15.01 -11.51 13.48
N LEU A 345 13.73 -11.80 13.77
CA LEU A 345 13.04 -11.28 14.95
C LEU A 345 13.57 -11.99 16.20
N LYS A 346 14.28 -11.25 17.05
CA LYS A 346 14.85 -11.77 18.29
C LYS A 346 13.79 -11.75 19.39
N GLN A 347 13.70 -12.83 20.15
CA GLN A 347 12.93 -12.86 21.38
C GLN A 347 13.63 -11.94 22.43
N ALA A 348 12.82 -11.27 23.26
CA ALA A 348 13.31 -10.40 24.32
C ALA A 348 14.07 -11.17 25.41
#